data_dadfeb710dc9ae905384b6fdbf0585ac
#
_entry.id   dadfeb710dc9ae905384b6fdbf0585ac
#
_cell.length_a   1.000
_cell.length_b   1.000
_cell.length_c   1.000
_cell.angle_alpha   90.00
_cell.angle_beta   90.00
_cell.angle_gamma   90.00
#
_symmetry.space_group_name_H-M   'P 1'
#
loop_
_entity.id
_entity.type
_entity.pdbx_description
1 polymer ?
#
loop_
_entity_poly.entity_id
_entity_poly.type
_entity_poly.pdbx_seq_one_letter_code
_entity_poly.pdbx_strand_id
1 'polypeptide(L)'
;MVDVKEAVGKAMDYLKDMYKIDQFKDVLLEEVDLSEDNKFWNVTIGFTRRQETTSGGPMATLIGQSTEFKREFKVFQIDSENGALRSMRTRKGE
;
A
#
# COMPACT_ATOMS: atom_id res chain seq x y z
N MET A 1 -10.19 -21.60 6.90
CA MET A 1 -9.36 -20.44 7.30
C MET A 1 -8.43 -20.07 6.16
N VAL A 2 -8.34 -18.81 5.87
CA VAL A 2 -7.43 -18.29 4.83
C VAL A 2 -6.00 -18.38 5.37
N ASP A 3 -5.08 -18.95 4.60
CA ASP A 3 -3.68 -19.00 5.00
C ASP A 3 -2.95 -17.70 4.68
N VAL A 4 -1.70 -17.60 5.11
CA VAL A 4 -0.91 -16.37 4.93
C VAL A 4 -0.72 -16.01 3.46
N LYS A 5 -0.52 -17.00 2.59
CA LYS A 5 -0.34 -16.76 1.16
C LYS A 5 -1.61 -16.21 0.53
N GLU A 6 -2.75 -16.75 0.89
CA GLU A 6 -4.04 -16.27 0.42
C GLU A 6 -4.31 -14.85 0.90
N ALA A 7 -4.01 -14.58 2.18
CA ALA A 7 -4.20 -13.24 2.74
C ALA A 7 -3.35 -12.20 2.01
N VAL A 8 -2.09 -12.51 1.74
CA VAL A 8 -1.19 -11.62 1.00
C VAL A 8 -1.70 -11.42 -0.43
N GLY A 9 -2.11 -12.50 -1.09
CA GLY A 9 -2.68 -12.43 -2.44
C GLY A 9 -3.92 -11.56 -2.50
N LYS A 10 -4.82 -11.71 -1.53
CA LYS A 10 -6.02 -10.88 -1.43
C LYS A 10 -5.67 -9.40 -1.24
N ALA A 11 -4.70 -9.11 -0.36
CA ALA A 11 -4.27 -7.74 -0.13
C ALA A 11 -3.69 -7.11 -1.41
N MET A 12 -2.88 -7.87 -2.13
CA MET A 12 -2.32 -7.41 -3.41
C MET A 12 -3.41 -7.14 -4.44
N ASP A 13 -4.40 -8.01 -4.52
CA ASP A 13 -5.53 -7.84 -5.43
C ASP A 13 -6.34 -6.58 -5.09
N TYR A 14 -6.60 -6.35 -3.81
CA TYR A 14 -7.30 -5.15 -3.38
C TYR A 14 -6.50 -3.89 -3.71
N LEU A 15 -5.18 -3.94 -3.52
CA LEU A 15 -4.33 -2.80 -3.89
C LEU A 15 -4.44 -2.48 -5.38
N LYS A 16 -4.40 -3.50 -6.23
CA LYS A 16 -4.52 -3.33 -7.69
C LYS A 16 -5.89 -2.80 -8.09
N ASP A 17 -6.94 -3.25 -7.42
CA ASP A 17 -8.30 -2.84 -7.74
C ASP A 17 -8.59 -1.39 -7.32
N MET A 18 -8.00 -0.96 -6.22
CA MET A 18 -8.27 0.37 -5.67
C MET A 18 -7.38 1.47 -6.25
N TYR A 19 -6.21 1.10 -6.76
CA TYR A 19 -5.24 2.08 -7.25
C TYR A 19 -4.78 1.71 -8.65
N LYS A 20 -4.38 2.73 -9.40
CA LYS A 20 -3.72 2.51 -10.68
C LYS A 20 -2.29 2.04 -10.42
N ILE A 21 -2.06 0.76 -10.62
CA ILE A 21 -0.81 0.12 -10.23
C ILE A 21 0.40 0.60 -11.04
N ASP A 22 0.16 1.14 -12.24
CA ASP A 22 1.22 1.70 -13.07
C ASP A 22 1.90 2.92 -12.45
N GLN A 23 1.25 3.53 -11.44
CA GLN A 23 1.83 4.65 -10.70
C GLN A 23 2.71 4.19 -9.53
N PHE A 24 2.71 2.90 -9.25
CA PHE A 24 3.43 2.34 -8.12
C PHE A 24 4.64 1.56 -8.60
N LYS A 25 5.76 1.74 -7.89
CA LYS A 25 6.98 0.97 -8.10
C LYS A 25 7.36 0.26 -6.81
N ASP A 26 8.11 -0.81 -6.95
CA ASP A 26 8.68 -1.54 -5.81
C ASP A 26 7.61 -1.95 -4.81
N VAL A 27 6.54 -2.57 -5.32
CA VAL A 27 5.47 -3.09 -4.47
C VAL A 27 5.99 -4.33 -3.77
N LEU A 28 6.13 -4.25 -2.45
CA LEU A 28 6.73 -5.32 -1.65
C LEU A 28 5.87 -5.61 -0.44
N LEU A 29 5.81 -6.89 -0.09
CA LEU A 29 5.27 -7.29 1.20
C LEU A 29 6.27 -6.88 2.28
N GLU A 30 5.85 -6.00 3.20
CA GLU A 30 6.72 -5.52 4.27
C GLU A 30 6.52 -6.33 5.55
N GLU A 31 5.27 -6.65 5.87
CA GLU A 31 4.95 -7.33 7.11
C GLU A 31 3.62 -8.04 6.97
N VAL A 32 3.47 -9.16 7.64
CA VAL A 32 2.19 -9.85 7.76
C VAL A 32 2.12 -10.52 9.12
N ASP A 33 1.02 -10.31 9.84
CA ASP A 33 0.77 -10.98 11.09
C ASP A 33 -0.71 -11.32 11.25
N LEU A 34 -0.98 -12.28 12.09
CA LEU A 34 -2.34 -12.66 12.46
C LEU A 34 -2.71 -11.92 13.74
N SER A 35 -3.92 -11.36 13.80
CA SER A 35 -4.37 -10.66 14.99
C SER A 35 -4.41 -11.59 16.21
N GLU A 36 -4.34 -11.01 17.40
CA GLU A 36 -4.32 -11.79 18.65
C GLU A 36 -5.54 -12.71 18.81
N ASP A 37 -6.69 -12.27 18.29
CA ASP A 37 -7.92 -13.06 18.35
C ASP A 37 -8.08 -14.00 17.15
N ASN A 38 -7.08 -14.08 16.27
CA ASN A 38 -7.05 -14.92 15.07
C ASN A 38 -8.18 -14.61 14.07
N LYS A 39 -8.80 -13.45 14.17
CA LYS A 39 -9.94 -13.10 13.32
C LYS A 39 -9.52 -12.49 11.98
N PHE A 40 -8.36 -11.87 11.92
CA PHE A 40 -7.92 -11.28 10.66
C PHE A 40 -6.40 -11.21 10.53
N TRP A 41 -5.96 -11.18 9.28
CA TRP A 41 -4.57 -10.98 8.93
C TRP A 41 -4.31 -9.49 8.70
N ASN A 42 -3.22 -8.99 9.28
CA ASN A 42 -2.73 -7.64 8.99
C ASN A 42 -1.60 -7.75 7.98
N VAL A 43 -1.84 -7.29 6.77
CA VAL A 43 -0.87 -7.36 5.68
C VAL A 43 -0.41 -5.95 5.36
N THR A 44 0.89 -5.70 5.56
CA THR A 44 1.48 -4.39 5.25
C THR A 44 2.22 -4.48 3.93
N ILE A 45 1.79 -3.68 2.98
CA ILE A 45 2.40 -3.59 1.66
C ILE A 45 3.03 -2.22 1.50
N GLY A 46 4.30 -2.20 1.16
CA GLY A 46 5.02 -0.99 0.85
C GLY A 46 5.16 -0.80 -0.64
N PHE A 47 5.10 0.43 -1.09
CA PHE A 47 5.30 0.77 -2.49
C PHE A 47 5.85 2.18 -2.61
N THR A 48 6.48 2.45 -3.73
CA THR A 48 6.99 3.77 -4.04
C THR A 48 6.00 4.46 -4.96
N ARG A 49 5.52 5.62 -4.53
CA ARG A 49 4.57 6.41 -5.28
C ARG A 49 5.28 7.63 -5.87
N ARG A 50 5.03 7.86 -7.16
CA ARG A 50 5.49 9.05 -7.83
C ARG A 50 4.61 10.22 -7.40
N GLN A 51 5.22 11.21 -6.79
CA GLN A 51 4.52 12.42 -6.39
C GLN A 51 5.05 13.59 -7.21
N GLU A 52 4.18 14.16 -8.03
CA GLU A 52 4.51 15.40 -8.72
C GLU A 52 4.28 16.56 -7.76
N THR A 53 5.37 17.20 -7.37
CA THR A 53 5.25 18.43 -6.62
C THR A 53 4.99 19.55 -7.61
N THR A 54 3.74 19.87 -7.77
CA THR A 54 3.32 21.08 -8.46
C THR A 54 3.17 22.22 -7.48
N SER A 55 4.10 22.39 -6.58
CA SER A 55 4.12 23.61 -5.79
C SER A 55 4.53 24.72 -6.73
N GLY A 56 3.53 25.23 -7.35
CA GLY A 56 3.62 26.06 -8.48
C GLY A 56 4.30 27.38 -8.27
N GLY A 57 4.62 27.89 -9.23
CA GLY A 57 5.19 29.16 -9.42
C GLY A 57 6.15 29.08 -10.57
N PRO A 58 6.47 30.20 -11.17
CA PRO A 58 7.39 30.27 -12.31
C PRO A 58 8.76 29.64 -11.98
N MET A 59 9.12 29.62 -10.73
CA MET A 59 10.42 29.08 -10.29
C MET A 59 10.49 27.56 -10.44
N ALA A 60 9.39 26.87 -10.22
CA ALA A 60 9.35 25.42 -10.36
C ALA A 60 9.57 24.97 -11.81
N THR A 61 9.14 25.78 -12.74
CA THR A 61 9.32 25.53 -14.17
C THR A 61 10.77 25.76 -14.60
N LEU A 62 11.45 26.71 -13.99
CA LEU A 62 12.84 27.04 -14.31
C LEU A 62 13.84 26.04 -13.78
N ILE A 63 13.56 25.43 -12.63
CA ILE A 63 14.48 24.48 -12.00
C ILE A 63 14.22 23.05 -12.47
N GLY A 64 13.20 22.86 -13.28
CA GLY A 64 12.75 21.54 -13.66
C GLY A 64 11.87 20.95 -12.57
N GLN A 65 10.90 20.16 -13.00
CA GLN A 65 10.03 19.48 -12.06
C GLN A 65 10.82 18.39 -11.37
N SER A 66 11.03 18.54 -10.07
CA SER A 66 11.59 17.46 -9.29
C SER A 66 10.49 16.44 -9.03
N THR A 67 10.65 15.28 -9.65
CA THR A 67 9.79 14.14 -9.35
C THR A 67 10.28 13.54 -8.04
N GLU A 68 9.51 13.70 -6.99
CA GLU A 68 9.82 13.05 -5.73
C GLU A 68 9.14 11.69 -5.68
N PHE A 69 9.90 10.69 -5.23
CA PHE A 69 9.38 9.36 -4.96
C PHE A 69 9.21 9.21 -3.47
N LYS A 70 7.99 8.93 -3.06
CA LYS A 70 7.68 8.68 -1.65
C LYS A 70 7.35 7.23 -1.45
N ARG A 71 7.95 6.64 -0.42
CA ARG A 71 7.60 5.29 0.01
C ARG A 71 6.36 5.37 0.90
N GLU A 72 5.33 4.64 0.55
CA GLU A 72 4.10 4.55 1.34
C GLU A 72 3.86 3.13 1.79
N PHE A 73 3.15 2.99 2.90
CA PHE A 73 2.79 1.70 3.46
C PHE A 73 1.28 1.66 3.69
N LYS A 74 0.67 0.59 3.23
CA LYS A 74 -0.75 0.34 3.45
C LYS A 74 -0.92 -0.94 4.24
N VAL A 75 -1.78 -0.89 5.27
CA VAL A 75 -2.10 -2.06 6.07
C VAL A 75 -3.50 -2.52 5.70
N PHE A 76 -3.59 -3.74 5.23
CA PHE A 76 -4.86 -4.38 4.87
C PHE A 76 -5.23 -5.37 5.95
N GLN A 77 -6.45 -5.25 6.47
CA GLN A 77 -6.99 -6.25 7.38
C GLN A 77 -7.88 -7.20 6.59
N ILE A 78 -7.43 -8.43 6.47
CA ILE A 78 -8.10 -9.47 5.70
C ILE A 78 -8.74 -10.47 6.67
N ASP A 79 -10.02 -10.69 6.51
CA ASP A 79 -10.74 -11.65 7.34
C ASP A 79 -10.11 -13.02 7.21
N SER A 80 -9.79 -13.66 8.35
CA SER A 80 -9.10 -14.95 8.35
C SER A 80 -9.99 -16.10 7.93
N GLU A 81 -11.29 -15.94 7.94
CA GLU A 81 -12.20 -17.00 7.55
C GLU A 81 -12.53 -16.98 6.06
N ASN A 82 -12.86 -15.80 5.53
CA ASN A 82 -13.36 -15.68 4.16
C ASN A 82 -12.48 -14.85 3.22
N GLY A 83 -11.42 -14.24 3.74
CA GLY A 83 -10.53 -13.42 2.90
C GLY A 83 -11.09 -12.05 2.50
N ALA A 84 -12.18 -11.62 3.11
CA ALA A 84 -12.77 -10.32 2.83
C ALA A 84 -11.92 -9.19 3.41
N LEU A 85 -11.89 -8.07 2.73
CA LEU A 85 -11.21 -6.89 3.23
C LEU A 85 -12.06 -6.24 4.32
N ARG A 86 -11.48 -6.09 5.51
CA ARG A 86 -12.15 -5.41 6.62
C ARG A 86 -11.78 -3.94 6.70
N SER A 87 -10.50 -3.64 6.51
CA SER A 87 -10.04 -2.25 6.53
C SER A 87 -8.73 -2.11 5.78
N MET A 88 -8.48 -0.91 5.35
CA MET A 88 -7.22 -0.52 4.74
C MET A 88 -6.81 0.81 5.36
N ARG A 89 -5.60 0.85 5.87
CA ARG A 89 -5.08 2.06 6.51
C ARG A 89 -3.72 2.43 5.96
N THR A 90 -3.44 3.71 5.96
CA THR A 90 -2.10 4.18 5.63
C THR A 90 -1.26 4.18 6.91
N ARG A 91 -0.13 3.50 6.85
CA ARG A 91 0.85 3.53 7.92
C ARG A 91 1.91 4.56 7.55
N LYS A 92 2.23 5.45 8.48
CA LYS A 92 3.32 6.38 8.25
C LYS A 92 4.63 5.61 8.34
N GLY A 93 5.35 5.56 7.21
CA GLY A 93 6.71 5.06 7.21
C GLY A 93 7.62 6.10 7.86
N GLU A 94 8.51 5.63 8.68
CA GLU A 94 9.57 6.49 9.20
C GLU A 94 10.74 6.55 8.23
#